data_b967aa3135a1125f01b5b3909128cfd1
#
_entry.id   b967aa3135a1125f01b5b3909128cfd1
#
_cell.length_a   1.000
_cell.length_b   1.000
_cell.length_c   1.000
_cell.angle_alpha   90.00
_cell.angle_beta   90.00
_cell.angle_gamma   90.00
#
_symmetry.space_group_name_H-M   'P 1'
#
loop_
_entity.id
_entity.type
_entity.pdbx_description
1 polymer ?
#
loop_
_entity_poly.entity_id
_entity_poly.type
_entity_poly.pdbx_seq_one_letter_code
_entity_poly.pdbx_strand_id
1 'polypeptide(L)'
;LRDDIQWAFAAIKEMDLTFDALGFPKHLENFRKCLLKHKDMRTVIDHFMKPRIENHSQDNFKFWADGISALAEDTSAYIKFSGLITEASEDWTIDDLRPYVEHIFMKFGANRILWGSDWPVCRLRAEYDAWHGTASELTAHLSSDNKANVFGKNAIKAYKLLV
;
A
#
# COMPACT_ATOMS: atom_id res chain seq x y z
N LEU A 1 -18.93 -3.46 8.58
CA LEU A 1 -18.56 -4.80 8.05
C LEU A 1 -19.80 -5.67 8.03
N ARG A 2 -20.09 -6.27 6.87
CA ARG A 2 -21.24 -7.17 6.71
C ARG A 2 -20.97 -8.47 7.47
N ASP A 3 -21.96 -8.96 8.19
CA ASP A 3 -21.83 -10.19 9.00
C ASP A 3 -21.75 -11.45 8.12
N ASP A 4 -22.42 -11.41 6.96
CA ASP A 4 -22.48 -12.53 6.01
C ASP A 4 -21.15 -12.85 5.29
N ILE A 5 -20.12 -12.02 5.44
CA ILE A 5 -18.78 -12.28 4.88
C ILE A 5 -17.72 -12.60 5.95
N GLN A 6 -18.07 -12.61 7.24
CA GLN A 6 -17.07 -12.84 8.31
C GLN A 6 -16.41 -14.22 8.22
N TRP A 7 -17.12 -15.22 7.72
CA TRP A 7 -16.58 -16.55 7.48
C TRP A 7 -15.42 -16.55 6.50
N ALA A 8 -15.39 -15.62 5.53
CA ALA A 8 -14.31 -15.55 4.55
C ALA A 8 -12.97 -15.17 5.20
N PHE A 9 -12.98 -14.26 6.18
CA PHE A 9 -11.77 -13.91 6.92
C PHE A 9 -11.26 -15.08 7.78
N ALA A 10 -12.17 -15.89 8.35
CA ALA A 10 -11.78 -17.10 9.05
C ALA A 10 -11.13 -18.11 8.08
N ALA A 11 -11.72 -18.33 6.91
CA ALA A 11 -11.18 -19.20 5.88
C ALA A 11 -9.80 -18.77 5.37
N ILE A 12 -9.60 -17.45 5.12
CA ILE A 12 -8.29 -16.89 4.74
C ILE A 12 -7.22 -17.27 5.77
N LYS A 13 -7.53 -17.15 7.07
CA LYS A 13 -6.61 -17.52 8.16
C LYS A 13 -6.34 -19.03 8.21
N GLU A 14 -7.39 -19.84 8.15
CA GLU A 14 -7.31 -21.31 8.19
C GLU A 14 -6.48 -21.86 7.03
N MET A 15 -6.64 -21.29 5.84
CA MET A 15 -5.90 -21.65 4.63
C MET A 15 -4.50 -21.01 4.57
N ASP A 16 -4.10 -20.22 5.57
CA ASP A 16 -2.84 -19.48 5.63
C ASP A 16 -2.59 -18.56 4.43
N LEU A 17 -3.65 -17.97 3.89
CA LEU A 17 -3.59 -17.05 2.76
C LEU A 17 -3.25 -15.61 3.23
N THR A 18 -2.82 -14.80 2.29
CA THR A 18 -2.66 -13.36 2.49
C THR A 18 -3.89 -12.63 1.97
N PHE A 19 -4.42 -11.73 2.76
CA PHE A 19 -5.54 -10.87 2.39
C PHE A 19 -5.03 -9.58 1.75
N ASP A 20 -5.30 -9.37 0.47
CA ASP A 20 -5.04 -8.09 -0.20
C ASP A 20 -6.23 -7.15 0.01
N ALA A 21 -5.98 -6.06 0.75
CA ALA A 21 -6.99 -5.08 1.14
C ALA A 21 -7.03 -3.95 0.12
N LEU A 22 -7.82 -4.11 -0.94
CA LEU A 22 -8.03 -3.08 -1.95
C LEU A 22 -9.24 -2.21 -1.61
N GLY A 23 -9.04 -0.91 -1.59
CA GLY A 23 -10.11 0.05 -1.29
C GLY A 23 -9.75 1.49 -1.61
N PHE A 24 -10.54 2.40 -1.08
CA PHE A 24 -10.37 3.85 -1.20
C PHE A 24 -10.27 4.50 0.19
N PRO A 25 -9.84 5.76 0.32
CA PRO A 25 -9.69 6.42 1.62
C PRO A 25 -10.93 6.35 2.51
N LYS A 26 -12.12 6.43 1.94
CA LYS A 26 -13.41 6.28 2.68
C LYS A 26 -13.60 4.93 3.36
N HIS A 27 -12.82 3.91 3.00
CA HIS A 27 -12.91 2.56 3.58
C HIS A 27 -11.87 2.30 4.68
N LEU A 28 -10.92 3.23 4.91
CA LEU A 28 -9.80 3.06 5.84
C LEU A 28 -10.26 2.64 7.24
N GLU A 29 -11.25 3.34 7.80
CA GLU A 29 -11.77 3.01 9.12
C GLU A 29 -12.44 1.61 9.17
N ASN A 30 -13.12 1.20 8.11
CA ASN A 30 -13.71 -0.13 8.02
C ASN A 30 -12.66 -1.23 7.94
N PHE A 31 -11.57 -1.02 7.16
CA PHE A 31 -10.44 -1.94 7.12
C PHE A 31 -9.74 -2.00 8.48
N ARG A 32 -9.52 -0.86 9.15
CA ARG A 32 -8.95 -0.82 10.49
C ARG A 32 -9.76 -1.67 11.47
N LYS A 33 -11.08 -1.49 11.53
CA LYS A 33 -11.98 -2.30 12.37
C LYS A 33 -11.91 -3.79 12.02
N CYS A 34 -11.84 -4.12 10.74
CA CYS A 34 -11.69 -5.49 10.27
C CYS A 34 -10.38 -6.12 10.76
N LEU A 35 -9.26 -5.44 10.57
CA LEU A 35 -7.96 -5.94 10.93
C LEU A 35 -7.76 -6.04 12.44
N LEU A 36 -8.34 -5.12 13.22
CA LEU A 36 -8.36 -5.23 14.68
C LEU A 36 -9.16 -6.44 15.18
N LYS A 37 -10.21 -6.82 14.47
CA LYS A 37 -10.99 -8.05 14.77
C LYS A 37 -10.24 -9.32 14.36
N HIS A 38 -9.41 -9.25 13.32
CA HIS A 38 -8.69 -10.39 12.73
C HIS A 38 -7.17 -10.16 12.78
N LYS A 39 -6.63 -9.87 13.98
CA LYS A 39 -5.22 -9.44 14.20
C LYS A 39 -4.17 -10.39 13.63
N ASP A 40 -4.47 -11.70 13.59
CA ASP A 40 -3.52 -12.69 13.08
C ASP A 40 -3.63 -12.91 11.56
N MET A 41 -4.53 -12.20 10.89
CA MET A 41 -4.68 -12.29 9.45
C MET A 41 -3.55 -11.53 8.76
N ARG A 42 -2.74 -12.26 7.98
CA ARG A 42 -1.69 -11.66 7.17
C ARG A 42 -2.33 -10.80 6.09
N THR A 43 -1.99 -9.50 6.11
CA THR A 43 -2.65 -8.50 5.25
C THR A 43 -1.66 -7.65 4.52
N VAL A 44 -1.94 -7.37 3.26
CA VAL A 44 -1.28 -6.37 2.43
C VAL A 44 -2.32 -5.32 2.02
N ILE A 45 -2.07 -4.05 2.29
CA ILE A 45 -2.91 -2.93 1.86
C ILE A 45 -2.48 -2.53 0.45
N ASP A 46 -3.38 -2.63 -0.53
CA ASP A 46 -3.07 -2.32 -1.92
C ASP A 46 -3.03 -0.81 -2.20
N HIS A 47 -2.05 -0.41 -3.03
CA HIS A 47 -1.99 0.90 -3.70
C HIS A 47 -2.16 2.09 -2.73
N PHE A 48 -1.53 2.01 -1.54
CA PHE A 48 -1.70 3.03 -0.48
C PHE A 48 -3.16 3.37 -0.16
N MET A 49 -4.10 2.44 -0.41
CA MET A 49 -5.56 2.65 -0.32
C MET A 49 -6.05 3.76 -1.26
N LYS A 50 -5.40 3.91 -2.42
CA LYS A 50 -5.80 4.78 -3.54
C LYS A 50 -6.07 6.23 -3.12
N PRO A 51 -5.05 6.98 -2.65
CA PRO A 51 -5.21 8.39 -2.31
C PRO A 51 -5.61 9.21 -3.55
N ARG A 52 -6.39 10.27 -3.35
CA ARG A 52 -6.83 11.17 -4.44
C ARG A 52 -5.72 12.12 -4.85
N ILE A 53 -4.72 11.64 -5.61
CA ILE A 53 -3.55 12.44 -6.02
C ILE A 53 -3.96 13.48 -7.06
N GLU A 54 -4.70 13.10 -8.11
CA GLU A 54 -5.20 14.01 -9.15
C GLU A 54 -6.00 15.18 -8.57
N ASN A 55 -6.79 14.93 -7.52
CA ASN A 55 -7.58 15.94 -6.83
C ASN A 55 -6.96 16.28 -5.48
N HIS A 56 -5.64 16.52 -5.45
CA HIS A 56 -4.93 16.86 -4.21
C HIS A 56 -5.53 18.12 -3.58
N SER A 57 -5.83 18.01 -2.28
CA SER A 57 -6.11 19.14 -1.40
C SER A 57 -5.62 18.77 -0.01
N GLN A 58 -5.37 19.77 0.83
CA GLN A 58 -4.93 19.54 2.21
C GLN A 58 -5.92 18.66 2.98
N ASP A 59 -7.23 18.85 2.77
CA ASP A 59 -8.27 18.06 3.44
C ASP A 59 -8.29 16.62 2.94
N ASN A 60 -8.17 16.38 1.62
CA ASN A 60 -8.11 15.04 1.05
C ASN A 60 -6.85 14.31 1.51
N PHE A 61 -5.70 14.98 1.48
CA PHE A 61 -4.45 14.42 1.97
C PHE A 61 -4.54 14.09 3.46
N LYS A 62 -4.99 15.04 4.29
CA LYS A 62 -5.14 14.83 5.74
C LYS A 62 -6.08 13.66 6.06
N PHE A 63 -7.23 13.59 5.41
CA PHE A 63 -8.19 12.50 5.61
C PHE A 63 -7.58 11.13 5.31
N TRP A 64 -6.85 11.01 4.20
CA TRP A 64 -6.13 9.79 3.85
C TRP A 64 -4.99 9.51 4.84
N ALA A 65 -4.17 10.51 5.15
CA ALA A 65 -3.01 10.39 6.01
C ALA A 65 -3.37 9.97 7.44
N ASP A 66 -4.43 10.53 8.02
CA ASP A 66 -4.92 10.15 9.35
C ASP A 66 -5.38 8.69 9.36
N GLY A 67 -6.17 8.27 8.37
CA GLY A 67 -6.69 6.91 8.31
C GLY A 67 -5.61 5.86 8.04
N ILE A 68 -4.66 6.15 7.15
CA ILE A 68 -3.56 5.23 6.86
C ILE A 68 -2.55 5.14 8.02
N SER A 69 -2.35 6.26 8.75
CA SER A 69 -1.52 6.27 9.96
C SER A 69 -2.12 5.38 11.05
N ALA A 70 -3.43 5.47 11.28
CA ALA A 70 -4.12 4.61 12.24
C ALA A 70 -4.00 3.12 11.89
N LEU A 71 -4.08 2.76 10.59
CA LEU A 71 -3.81 1.39 10.14
C LEU A 71 -2.37 0.95 10.43
N ALA A 72 -1.38 1.81 10.17
CA ALA A 72 0.02 1.52 10.41
C ALA A 72 0.34 1.30 11.89
N GLU A 73 -0.28 2.09 12.77
CA GLU A 73 -0.07 2.09 14.23
C GLU A 73 -0.79 0.91 14.91
N ASP A 74 -2.01 0.60 14.46
CA ASP A 74 -2.87 -0.37 15.14
C ASP A 74 -2.75 -1.80 14.60
N THR A 75 -2.06 -2.00 13.46
CA THR A 75 -1.99 -3.29 12.79
C THR A 75 -0.57 -3.69 12.37
N SER A 76 -0.36 -4.98 12.11
CA SER A 76 0.86 -5.51 11.52
C SER A 76 0.83 -5.58 9.99
N ALA A 77 -0.15 -4.98 9.34
CA ALA A 77 -0.32 -5.04 7.89
C ALA A 77 0.91 -4.49 7.15
N TYR A 78 1.20 -5.13 6.02
CA TYR A 78 2.08 -4.56 5.00
C TYR A 78 1.30 -3.58 4.14
N ILE A 79 2.03 -2.74 3.38
CA ILE A 79 1.42 -1.84 2.41
C ILE A 79 2.17 -1.90 1.08
N LYS A 80 1.42 -1.91 -0.01
CA LYS A 80 1.95 -2.02 -1.36
C LYS A 80 2.22 -0.63 -1.96
N PHE A 81 3.49 -0.34 -2.20
CA PHE A 81 3.95 0.82 -2.97
C PHE A 81 3.73 0.53 -4.45
N SER A 82 2.54 0.79 -4.92
CA SER A 82 2.07 0.51 -6.28
C SER A 82 0.85 1.38 -6.61
N GLY A 83 0.46 1.47 -7.87
CA GLY A 83 -0.80 2.07 -8.31
C GLY A 83 -0.96 3.57 -8.07
N LEU A 84 0.08 4.30 -7.66
CA LEU A 84 -0.02 5.73 -7.37
C LEU A 84 -0.21 6.58 -8.62
N ILE A 85 0.52 6.24 -9.68
CA ILE A 85 0.47 7.00 -10.94
C ILE A 85 -0.91 6.95 -11.59
N THR A 86 -1.69 5.90 -11.34
CA THR A 86 -3.06 5.77 -11.85
C THR A 86 -4.10 6.54 -11.04
N GLU A 87 -3.73 7.01 -9.85
CA GLU A 87 -4.54 7.91 -9.03
C GLU A 87 -4.14 9.39 -9.22
N ALA A 88 -3.09 9.65 -10.00
CA ALA A 88 -2.61 10.99 -10.37
C ALA A 88 -3.14 11.41 -11.76
N SER A 89 -2.97 12.69 -12.11
CA SER A 89 -3.31 13.23 -13.43
C SER A 89 -2.46 12.62 -14.56
N GLU A 90 -2.81 12.88 -15.81
CA GLU A 90 -2.03 12.37 -16.96
C GLU A 90 -0.63 12.96 -17.03
N ASP A 91 -0.49 14.21 -16.60
CA ASP A 91 0.76 15.01 -16.58
C ASP A 91 1.47 14.96 -15.22
N TRP A 92 1.24 13.89 -14.43
CA TRP A 92 1.83 13.74 -13.12
C TRP A 92 3.35 13.87 -13.11
N THR A 93 3.88 14.37 -12.02
CA THR A 93 5.30 14.47 -11.73
C THR A 93 5.68 13.67 -10.48
N ILE A 94 6.95 13.43 -10.28
CA ILE A 94 7.44 12.77 -9.06
C ILE A 94 7.06 13.55 -7.79
N ASP A 95 6.95 14.88 -7.87
CA ASP A 95 6.62 15.72 -6.71
C ASP A 95 5.14 15.60 -6.31
N ASP A 96 4.26 15.22 -7.21
CA ASP A 96 2.86 14.91 -6.89
C ASP A 96 2.74 13.63 -6.05
N LEU A 97 3.64 12.68 -6.25
CA LEU A 97 3.66 11.40 -5.54
C LEU A 97 4.41 11.47 -4.21
N ARG A 98 5.43 12.34 -4.15
CA ARG A 98 6.37 12.43 -3.02
C ARG A 98 5.71 12.55 -1.65
N PRO A 99 4.73 13.44 -1.40
CA PRO A 99 4.14 13.58 -0.07
C PRO A 99 3.48 12.29 0.43
N TYR A 100 2.87 11.53 -0.48
CA TYR A 100 2.21 10.27 -0.16
C TYR A 100 3.23 9.17 0.17
N VAL A 101 4.30 9.09 -0.62
CA VAL A 101 5.37 8.11 -0.42
C VAL A 101 6.11 8.38 0.90
N GLU A 102 6.51 9.63 1.15
CA GLU A 102 7.18 10.03 2.40
C GLU A 102 6.31 9.72 3.63
N HIS A 103 5.01 10.02 3.57
CA HIS A 103 4.09 9.71 4.65
C HIS A 103 4.02 8.19 4.94
N ILE A 104 3.94 7.37 3.91
CA ILE A 104 3.92 5.91 4.06
C ILE A 104 5.24 5.39 4.66
N PHE A 105 6.39 5.86 4.16
CA PHE A 105 7.68 5.45 4.71
C PHE A 105 7.84 5.86 6.18
N MET A 106 7.36 7.04 6.56
CA MET A 106 7.36 7.52 7.95
C MET A 106 6.50 6.61 8.87
N LYS A 107 5.34 6.13 8.39
CA LYS A 107 4.37 5.39 9.21
C LYS A 107 4.58 3.87 9.22
N PHE A 108 4.91 3.26 8.09
CA PHE A 108 5.11 1.81 7.99
C PHE A 108 6.58 1.39 8.13
N GLY A 109 7.51 2.28 7.81
CA GLY A 109 8.93 1.94 7.71
C GLY A 109 9.22 0.96 6.57
N ALA A 110 10.47 0.92 6.10
CA ALA A 110 10.88 0.10 4.96
C ALA A 110 10.63 -1.41 5.11
N ASN A 111 10.41 -1.90 6.33
CA ASN A 111 10.20 -3.33 6.59
C ASN A 111 8.76 -3.81 6.37
N ARG A 112 7.80 -2.89 6.20
CA ARG A 112 6.39 -3.22 5.94
C ARG A 112 5.87 -2.66 4.62
N ILE A 113 6.77 -2.15 3.77
CA ILE A 113 6.43 -1.63 2.44
C ILE A 113 6.94 -2.62 1.40
N LEU A 114 6.11 -2.98 0.42
CA LEU A 114 6.52 -3.79 -0.72
C LEU A 114 6.15 -3.10 -2.03
N TRP A 115 7.11 -2.99 -2.93
CA TRP A 115 6.88 -2.40 -4.25
C TRP A 115 6.19 -3.39 -5.19
N GLY A 116 5.31 -2.87 -6.04
CA GLY A 116 4.67 -3.58 -7.13
C GLY A 116 4.41 -2.64 -8.30
N SER A 117 4.58 -3.12 -9.52
CA SER A 117 4.39 -2.31 -10.73
C SER A 117 2.93 -1.93 -10.99
N ASP A 118 1.99 -2.73 -10.50
CA ASP A 118 0.58 -2.68 -10.91
C ASP A 118 0.41 -2.87 -12.44
N TRP A 119 1.34 -3.64 -13.06
CA TRP A 119 1.21 -3.97 -14.48
C TRP A 119 0.06 -4.96 -14.71
N PRO A 120 -0.77 -4.80 -15.75
CA PRO A 120 -0.64 -3.82 -16.85
C PRO A 120 -1.31 -2.47 -16.58
N VAL A 121 -1.95 -2.25 -15.43
CA VAL A 121 -2.72 -1.03 -15.12
C VAL A 121 -1.84 0.23 -15.11
N CYS A 122 -0.59 0.11 -14.67
CA CYS A 122 0.38 1.23 -14.70
C CYS A 122 0.52 1.86 -16.10
N ARG A 123 0.32 1.07 -17.18
CA ARG A 123 0.41 1.56 -18.56
C ARG A 123 -0.66 2.58 -18.95
N LEU A 124 -1.64 2.79 -18.11
CA LEU A 124 -2.60 3.90 -18.28
C LEU A 124 -1.94 5.28 -18.06
N ARG A 125 -0.79 5.33 -17.39
CA ARG A 125 -0.10 6.58 -17.02
C ARG A 125 1.40 6.59 -17.30
N ALA A 126 2.06 5.44 -17.41
CA ALA A 126 3.49 5.34 -17.73
C ALA A 126 3.86 3.93 -18.20
N GLU A 127 4.94 3.81 -18.96
CA GLU A 127 5.57 2.53 -19.22
C GLU A 127 6.24 1.98 -17.93
N TYR A 128 6.40 0.66 -17.86
CA TYR A 128 6.96 -0.02 -16.69
C TYR A 128 8.28 0.57 -16.21
N ASP A 129 9.23 0.78 -17.15
CA ASP A 129 10.57 1.25 -16.80
C ASP A 129 10.55 2.68 -16.23
N ALA A 130 9.68 3.54 -16.75
CA ALA A 130 9.50 4.90 -16.23
C ALA A 130 8.94 4.87 -14.80
N TRP A 131 7.92 4.05 -14.54
CA TRP A 131 7.35 3.89 -13.21
C TRP A 131 8.35 3.28 -12.22
N HIS A 132 9.08 2.24 -12.63
CA HIS A 132 10.14 1.65 -11.80
C HIS A 132 11.26 2.65 -11.50
N GLY A 133 11.67 3.45 -12.50
CA GLY A 133 12.65 4.53 -12.33
C GLY A 133 12.20 5.56 -11.30
N THR A 134 10.95 6.03 -11.39
CA THR A 134 10.35 6.96 -10.43
C THR A 134 10.30 6.37 -9.01
N ALA A 135 9.89 5.12 -8.86
CA ALA A 135 9.89 4.44 -7.56
C ALA A 135 11.31 4.33 -6.98
N SER A 136 12.30 4.04 -7.82
CA SER A 136 13.71 3.98 -7.44
C SER A 136 14.24 5.34 -6.98
N GLU A 137 13.86 6.43 -7.65
CA GLU A 137 14.22 7.80 -7.26
C GLU A 137 13.59 8.22 -5.94
N LEU A 138 12.28 7.97 -5.74
CA LEU A 138 11.58 8.25 -4.49
C LEU A 138 12.18 7.51 -3.30
N THR A 139 12.83 6.39 -3.53
CA THR A 139 13.48 5.55 -2.50
C THR A 139 15.01 5.68 -2.51
N ALA A 140 15.60 6.64 -3.24
CA ALA A 140 17.05 6.78 -3.40
C ALA A 140 17.79 6.95 -2.07
N HIS A 141 17.14 7.60 -1.09
CA HIS A 141 17.67 7.87 0.25
C HIS A 141 17.76 6.63 1.17
N LEU A 142 17.13 5.53 0.79
CA LEU A 142 17.15 4.30 1.60
C LEU A 142 18.50 3.59 1.51
N SER A 143 18.87 2.90 2.59
CA SER A 143 20.02 1.97 2.60
C SER A 143 19.78 0.81 1.62
N SER A 144 20.86 0.14 1.21
CA SER A 144 20.78 -1.04 0.32
C SER A 144 19.88 -2.14 0.88
N ASP A 145 19.93 -2.39 2.20
CA ASP A 145 19.08 -3.40 2.85
C ASP A 145 17.60 -3.00 2.82
N ASN A 146 17.29 -1.72 3.07
CA ASN A 146 15.93 -1.22 3.02
C ASN A 146 15.36 -1.26 1.58
N LYS A 147 16.19 -0.94 0.57
CA LYS A 147 15.80 -1.12 -0.84
C LYS A 147 15.52 -2.59 -1.15
N ALA A 148 16.38 -3.51 -0.73
CA ALA A 148 16.15 -4.94 -0.92
C ALA A 148 14.87 -5.43 -0.21
N ASN A 149 14.54 -4.87 0.96
CA ASN A 149 13.28 -5.16 1.64
C ASN A 149 12.08 -4.69 0.80
N VAL A 150 12.07 -3.42 0.38
CA VAL A 150 10.96 -2.82 -0.37
C VAL A 150 10.76 -3.48 -1.73
N PHE A 151 11.84 -3.73 -2.48
CA PHE A 151 11.76 -4.24 -3.86
C PHE A 151 11.73 -5.78 -3.97
N GLY A 152 11.70 -6.51 -2.85
CA GLY A 152 11.63 -7.98 -2.93
C GLY A 152 11.37 -8.69 -1.61
N LYS A 153 12.25 -8.55 -0.62
CA LYS A 153 12.22 -9.40 0.60
C LYS A 153 10.91 -9.29 1.38
N ASN A 154 10.27 -8.13 1.41
CA ASN A 154 8.97 -7.98 2.09
C ASN A 154 7.85 -8.70 1.36
N ALA A 155 7.87 -8.74 0.02
CA ALA A 155 6.91 -9.53 -0.75
C ALA A 155 7.05 -11.03 -0.47
N ILE A 156 8.31 -11.53 -0.41
CA ILE A 156 8.59 -12.92 -0.01
C ILE A 156 7.95 -13.24 1.35
N LYS A 157 8.12 -12.38 2.35
CA LYS A 157 7.55 -12.56 3.69
C LYS A 157 6.03 -12.44 3.69
N ALA A 158 5.48 -11.39 3.06
CA ALA A 158 4.06 -11.09 3.06
C ALA A 158 3.23 -12.18 2.34
N TYR A 159 3.79 -12.77 1.28
CA TYR A 159 3.11 -13.79 0.48
C TYR A 159 3.66 -15.21 0.67
N LYS A 160 4.61 -15.40 1.60
CA LYS A 160 5.27 -16.70 1.86
C LYS A 160 5.79 -17.37 0.59
N LEU A 161 6.45 -16.59 -0.25
CA LEU A 161 6.99 -17.10 -1.51
C LEU A 161 8.14 -18.07 -1.24
N LEU A 162 8.16 -19.18 -1.96
CA LEU A 162 9.26 -20.15 -1.99
C LEU A 162 10.31 -19.63 -2.98
N VAL A 163 11.46 -19.20 -2.50
CA VAL A 163 12.60 -18.69 -3.28
C VAL A 163 13.88 -19.39 -2.87
#